data_cae1819ba4888d6f739c85d4ac6e90c9
#
_entry.id   cae1819ba4888d6f739c85d4ac6e90c9
#
_cell.length_a   1.000
_cell.length_b   1.000
_cell.length_c   1.000
_cell.angle_alpha   90.00
_cell.angle_beta   90.00
_cell.angle_gamma   90.00
#
_symmetry.space_group_name_H-M   'P 1'
#
loop_
_entity.id
_entity.type
_entity.pdbx_description
1 polymer ?
#
loop_
_entity_poly.entity_id
_entity_poly.type
_entity_poly.pdbx_seq_one_letter_code
_entity_poly.pdbx_strand_id
1 'polypeptide(L)'
;PGARLSWQYHFRRAELWTLVGGEAAISRSLDDEQGAAVSMVTHEVVSLQQGERHRLIGTQGWGVVAEIWMHTDPNHPSDEADIVRLQDDYSRK
;
A
#
# COMPACT_ATOMS: atom_id res chain seq x y z
N PRO A 1 -5.61 -6.02 -13.35
CA PRO A 1 -6.17 -4.77 -13.88
C PRO A 1 -7.55 -4.47 -13.27
N GLY A 2 -7.80 -3.21 -12.96
CA GLY A 2 -9.09 -2.75 -12.46
C GLY A 2 -9.41 -3.08 -11.00
N ALA A 3 -8.65 -3.96 -10.35
CA ALA A 3 -8.82 -4.28 -8.93
C ALA A 3 -8.02 -3.32 -8.06
N ARG A 4 -8.39 -3.22 -6.80
CA ARG A 4 -7.63 -2.44 -5.83
C ARG A 4 -7.60 -3.14 -4.47
N LEU A 5 -6.49 -2.97 -3.75
CA LEU A 5 -6.36 -3.45 -2.39
C LEU A 5 -7.18 -2.57 -1.45
N SER A 6 -7.30 -2.96 -0.19
CA SER A 6 -8.02 -2.17 0.79
C SER A 6 -7.33 -0.82 1.04
N TRP A 7 -8.10 0.17 1.48
CA TRP A 7 -7.61 1.42 2.05
C TRP A 7 -7.23 1.10 3.50
N GLN A 8 -5.91 1.14 3.81
CA GLN A 8 -5.38 0.48 4.99
C GLN A 8 -4.18 1.19 5.58
N TYR A 9 -3.82 0.83 6.83
CA TYR A 9 -2.57 1.24 7.46
C TYR A 9 -2.07 0.16 8.43
N HIS A 10 -0.83 0.32 8.90
CA HIS A 10 -0.16 -0.63 9.78
C HIS A 10 0.48 0.08 10.96
N PHE A 11 0.58 -0.60 12.11
CA PHE A 11 1.11 -0.03 13.34
C PHE A 11 2.61 -0.30 13.55
N ARG A 12 3.14 -1.36 12.97
CA ARG A 12 4.49 -1.86 13.30
C ARG A 12 5.42 -1.92 12.11
N ARG A 13 5.08 -1.22 11.02
CA ARG A 13 5.96 -1.16 9.85
C ARG A 13 5.77 0.09 9.02
N ALA A 14 6.83 0.50 8.35
CA ALA A 14 6.82 1.33 7.16
C ALA A 14 7.04 0.43 5.94
N GLU A 15 6.81 0.92 4.74
CA GLU A 15 6.96 0.13 3.51
C GLU A 15 7.63 0.95 2.44
N LEU A 16 8.42 0.27 1.59
CA LEU A 16 8.90 0.82 0.33
C LEU A 16 8.24 0.05 -0.80
N TRP A 17 7.61 0.76 -1.72
CA TRP A 17 6.95 0.18 -2.89
C TRP A 17 7.64 0.63 -4.16
N THR A 18 7.86 -0.31 -5.09
CA THR A 18 8.48 -0.05 -6.38
C THR A 18 7.67 -0.72 -7.47
N LEU A 19 7.23 0.05 -8.45
CA LEU A 19 6.62 -0.52 -9.67
C LEU A 19 7.76 -1.11 -10.50
N VAL A 20 7.81 -2.44 -10.59
CA VAL A 20 8.89 -3.14 -11.31
C VAL A 20 8.52 -3.47 -12.75
N GLY A 21 7.24 -3.41 -13.10
CA GLY A 21 6.79 -3.63 -14.47
C GLY A 21 5.33 -3.28 -14.63
N GLY A 22 4.92 -2.94 -15.85
CA GLY A 22 3.54 -2.59 -16.17
C GLY A 22 3.12 -1.24 -15.61
N GLU A 23 1.88 -1.16 -15.14
CA GLU A 23 1.31 0.08 -14.60
C GLU A 23 0.50 -0.17 -13.33
N ALA A 24 0.49 0.80 -12.44
CA ALA A 24 -0.32 0.80 -11.22
C ALA A 24 -0.47 2.24 -10.72
N ALA A 25 -1.41 2.44 -9.82
CA ALA A 25 -1.59 3.72 -9.13
C ALA A 25 -1.63 3.49 -7.63
N ILE A 26 -1.43 4.54 -6.86
CA ILE A 26 -1.45 4.51 -5.42
C ILE A 26 -2.23 5.71 -4.88
N SER A 27 -3.09 5.46 -3.90
CA SER A 27 -3.64 6.50 -3.04
C SER A 27 -2.95 6.45 -1.69
N ARG A 28 -2.67 7.61 -1.09
CA ARG A 28 -2.03 7.68 0.22
C ARG A 28 -2.50 8.91 0.98
N SER A 29 -2.47 8.83 2.31
CA SER A 29 -2.86 9.94 3.19
C SER A 29 -2.28 9.72 4.58
N LEU A 30 -2.10 10.80 5.33
CA LEU A 30 -1.70 10.73 6.74
C LEU A 30 -2.90 10.65 7.68
N ASP A 31 -4.12 10.79 7.17
CA ASP A 31 -5.37 10.63 7.91
C ASP A 31 -6.25 9.57 7.25
N ASP A 32 -7.48 9.39 7.74
CA ASP A 32 -8.39 8.37 7.22
C ASP A 32 -9.04 8.75 5.89
N GLU A 33 -8.89 10.00 5.46
CA GLU A 33 -9.46 10.49 4.22
C GLU A 33 -8.58 10.11 3.04
N GLN A 34 -9.13 9.36 2.10
CA GLN A 34 -8.37 8.83 0.97
C GLN A 34 -7.92 9.96 0.04
N GLY A 35 -6.62 10.01 -0.24
CA GLY A 35 -6.06 10.91 -1.23
C GLY A 35 -6.39 10.48 -2.66
N ALA A 36 -6.15 11.38 -3.60
CA ALA A 36 -6.33 11.08 -5.02
C ALA A 36 -5.38 9.97 -5.48
N ALA A 37 -5.82 9.16 -6.44
CA ALA A 37 -4.97 8.15 -7.05
C ALA A 37 -3.89 8.82 -7.90
N VAL A 38 -2.64 8.40 -7.71
CA VAL A 38 -1.49 8.90 -8.46
C VAL A 38 -0.80 7.72 -9.14
N SER A 39 -0.53 7.87 -10.44
CA SER A 39 0.19 6.82 -11.19
C SER A 39 1.59 6.62 -10.63
N MET A 40 1.96 5.36 -10.44
CA MET A 40 3.32 5.01 -10.06
C MET A 40 4.25 5.10 -11.27
N VAL A 41 5.50 5.51 -11.03
CA VAL A 41 6.54 5.59 -12.06
C VAL A 41 7.45 4.37 -11.93
N THR A 42 7.69 3.66 -13.04
CA THR A 42 8.51 2.45 -13.04
C THR A 42 9.89 2.72 -12.43
N HIS A 43 10.29 1.85 -11.52
CA HIS A 43 11.57 1.86 -10.80
C HIS A 43 11.73 3.02 -9.78
N GLU A 44 10.73 3.90 -9.64
CA GLU A 44 10.73 4.91 -8.61
C GLU A 44 10.22 4.31 -7.29
N VAL A 45 10.92 4.60 -6.20
CA VAL A 45 10.56 4.08 -4.87
C VAL A 45 9.57 5.03 -4.20
N VAL A 46 8.44 4.48 -3.76
CA VAL A 46 7.46 5.19 -2.94
C VAL A 46 7.66 4.77 -1.49
N SER A 47 7.95 5.74 -0.61
CA SER A 47 8.13 5.49 0.82
C SER A 47 6.83 5.75 1.56
N LEU A 48 6.30 4.72 2.21
CA LEU A 48 5.09 4.78 3.03
C LEU A 48 5.48 4.70 4.50
N GLN A 49 5.13 5.72 5.27
CA GLN A 49 5.49 5.80 6.68
C GLN A 49 4.64 4.85 7.53
N GLN A 50 5.12 4.55 8.74
CA GLN A 50 4.32 3.84 9.74
C GLN A 50 3.03 4.62 9.99
N GLY A 51 1.89 3.93 9.94
CA GLY A 51 0.58 4.54 10.13
C GLY A 51 0.04 5.32 8.95
N GLU A 52 0.83 5.53 7.90
CA GLU A 52 0.34 6.19 6.69
C GLU A 52 -0.69 5.31 5.99
N ARG A 53 -1.84 5.88 5.65
CA ARG A 53 -2.89 5.16 4.94
C ARG A 53 -2.50 5.04 3.47
N HIS A 54 -2.75 3.86 2.91
CA HIS A 54 -2.38 3.60 1.52
C HIS A 54 -3.30 2.55 0.88
N ARG A 55 -3.38 2.61 -0.44
CA ARG A 55 -4.12 1.65 -1.26
C ARG A 55 -3.41 1.51 -2.61
N LEU A 56 -3.13 0.26 -2.98
CA LEU A 56 -2.65 -0.05 -4.33
C LEU A 56 -3.85 -0.21 -5.26
N ILE A 57 -3.81 0.42 -6.41
CA ILE A 57 -4.92 0.47 -7.37
C ILE A 57 -4.44 -0.07 -8.70
N GLY A 58 -5.14 -1.09 -9.22
CA GLY A 58 -4.95 -1.58 -10.58
C GLY A 58 -5.52 -0.57 -11.58
N THR A 59 -4.82 -0.43 -12.68
CA THR A 59 -5.23 0.40 -13.81
C THR A 59 -5.71 -0.48 -14.96
N GLN A 60 -5.67 -0.01 -16.21
CA GLN A 60 -6.12 -0.80 -17.36
C GLN A 60 -5.21 -1.96 -17.67
N GLY A 61 -3.89 -1.77 -17.51
CA GLY A 61 -2.89 -2.80 -17.75
C GLY A 61 -2.46 -3.55 -16.50
N TRP A 62 -1.67 -4.58 -16.68
CA TRP A 62 -1.05 -5.31 -15.58
C TRP A 62 0.06 -4.50 -14.93
N GLY A 63 0.19 -4.64 -13.62
CA GLY A 63 1.29 -4.04 -12.87
C GLY A 63 1.86 -5.03 -11.86
N VAL A 64 3.17 -4.95 -11.65
CA VAL A 64 3.89 -5.74 -10.65
C VAL A 64 4.58 -4.77 -9.71
N VAL A 65 4.25 -4.82 -8.43
CA VAL A 65 4.79 -3.96 -7.39
C VAL A 65 5.56 -4.80 -6.39
N ALA A 66 6.82 -4.44 -6.15
CA ALA A 66 7.62 -5.02 -5.09
C ALA A 66 7.46 -4.19 -3.82
N GLU A 67 7.29 -4.87 -2.69
CA GLU A 67 7.15 -4.23 -1.37
C GLU A 67 8.26 -4.69 -0.45
N ILE A 68 8.84 -3.75 0.28
CA ILE A 68 9.80 -4.04 1.35
C ILE A 68 9.21 -3.53 2.66
N TRP A 69 9.06 -4.41 3.63
CA TRP A 69 8.56 -4.07 4.96
C TRP A 69 9.73 -3.68 5.86
N MET A 70 9.63 -2.52 6.49
CA MET A 70 10.62 -2.05 7.45
C MET A 70 9.97 -2.05 8.83
N HIS A 71 10.32 -3.04 9.64
CA HIS A 71 9.75 -3.19 10.98
C HIS A 71 10.25 -2.08 11.90
N THR A 72 9.30 -1.41 12.56
CA THR A 72 9.62 -0.27 13.43
C THR A 72 9.98 -0.69 14.85
N ASP A 73 9.64 -1.92 15.25
CA ASP A 73 10.03 -2.52 16.51
C ASP A 73 10.65 -3.90 16.26
N PRO A 74 11.99 -4.06 16.41
CA PRO A 74 12.64 -5.34 16.15
C PRO A 74 12.21 -6.47 17.10
N ASN A 75 11.70 -6.11 18.30
CA ASN A 75 11.20 -7.09 19.26
C ASN A 75 9.74 -7.47 18.99
N HIS A 76 9.08 -6.76 18.12
CA HIS A 76 7.68 -6.98 17.78
C HIS A 76 7.47 -6.70 16.28
N PRO A 77 8.00 -7.55 15.40
CA PRO A 77 7.94 -7.30 13.96
C PRO A 77 6.50 -7.30 13.45
N SER A 78 6.26 -6.54 12.41
CA SER A 78 4.97 -6.52 11.72
C SER A 78 4.72 -7.85 11.02
N ASP A 79 3.45 -8.19 10.89
CA ASP A 79 2.99 -9.38 10.18
C ASP A 79 1.69 -9.07 9.42
N GLU A 80 1.08 -10.07 8.81
CA GLU A 80 -0.15 -9.88 8.04
C GLU A 80 -1.35 -9.51 8.90
N ALA A 81 -1.31 -9.77 10.21
CA ALA A 81 -2.37 -9.36 11.13
C ALA A 81 -2.25 -7.90 11.56
N ASP A 82 -1.09 -7.27 11.33
CA ASP A 82 -0.85 -5.86 11.64
C ASP A 82 -1.43 -4.98 10.52
N ILE A 83 -2.76 -4.89 10.49
CA ILE A 83 -3.46 -4.14 9.45
C ILE A 83 -4.79 -3.62 9.98
N VAL A 84 -5.11 -2.36 9.64
CA VAL A 84 -6.45 -1.80 9.79
C VAL A 84 -6.98 -1.47 8.41
N ARG A 85 -8.08 -2.11 8.02
CA ARG A 85 -8.74 -1.86 6.74
C ARG A 85 -9.88 -0.87 6.97
N LEU A 86 -9.74 0.33 6.40
CA LEU A 86 -10.72 1.40 6.48
C LEU A 86 -11.80 1.26 5.41
N GLN A 87 -11.44 0.71 4.25
CA GLN A 87 -12.34 0.40 3.15
C GLN A 87 -11.78 -0.79 2.37
N ASP A 88 -12.63 -1.74 2.04
CA ASP A 88 -12.20 -2.96 1.35
C ASP A 88 -13.24 -3.34 0.31
N ASP A 89 -12.80 -3.55 -0.95
CA ASP A 89 -13.67 -4.00 -2.03
C ASP A 89 -14.00 -5.49 -1.93
N TYR A 90 -13.30 -6.23 -1.05
CA TYR A 90 -13.46 -7.67 -0.89
C TYR A 90 -14.10 -7.99 0.46
N SER A 91 -14.97 -8.99 0.47
CA SER A 91 -15.52 -9.51 1.71
C SER A 91 -14.47 -10.37 2.41
N ARG A 92 -14.07 -9.97 3.63
CA ARG A 92 -13.10 -10.71 4.43
C ARG A 92 -13.76 -11.19 5.72
N LYS A 93 -13.56 -12.44 6.02
CA LYS A 93 -14.13 -13.08 7.21
C LYS A 93 -13.05 -13.49 8.17
#